data_88cfb070a77dfab8a04ae87b8e4f209d
#
_entry.id   88cfb070a77dfab8a04ae87b8e4f209d
#
_cell.length_a   1.000
_cell.length_b   1.000
_cell.length_c   1.000
_cell.angle_alpha   90.00
_cell.angle_beta   90.00
_cell.angle_gamma   90.00
#
_symmetry.space_group_name_H-M   'P 1'
#
loop_
_entity.id
_entity.type
_entity.pdbx_description
1 polymer ?
#
loop_
_entity_poly.entity_id
_entity_poly.type
_entity_poly.pdbx_seq_one_letter_code
_entity_poly.pdbx_strand_id
1 'polypeptide(L)'
;MFKIMTVNKIAPRGLELFPRDQYEVASELSNPDAIIVRSSPLHEMEFPESVKAIARAGVGTNNIPVERCTEKGIVVFNTPGANANAVKELVVAGLLLSCRRIHEGISWTKSLLGQTSDIPGMVEQNKNQFAGPELLGKTLGVIGLGAIGVMVANAAIGLGMRVIGYDPFISVESAWRLSREVIRAEGLESLLRQSDFLTLHTPLTDKTRGLLNEERFAVMKKGVRIMNFARGGLVNNEDLIKALKTGQVAKYVTDFPEEKLLHVENVFCIPHLGASTPEAEENCAVMAVTQLKTFLETGNITRSVNFPDCVLERTGNVRLTVSNFNIPNMVGQITGVLAEEKINISDLLNRHKDGIAYNIIDLDSDLSPLALQRIQAIDGVIRVRKIEGEY
;
A
#
# COMPACT_ATOMS: atom_id res chain seq x y z
N MET A 1 -17.49 -25.24 4.62
CA MET A 1 -16.70 -24.84 3.42
C MET A 1 -16.95 -23.36 3.15
N PHE A 2 -15.90 -22.55 3.12
CA PHE A 2 -15.99 -21.12 2.82
C PHE A 2 -16.09 -20.87 1.31
N LYS A 3 -16.90 -19.90 0.90
CA LYS A 3 -17.12 -19.51 -0.49
C LYS A 3 -16.41 -18.21 -0.81
N ILE A 4 -15.45 -18.23 -1.73
CA ILE A 4 -14.64 -17.06 -2.12
C ILE A 4 -14.96 -16.68 -3.56
N MET A 5 -15.57 -15.51 -3.75
CA MET A 5 -15.81 -14.97 -5.08
C MET A 5 -14.61 -14.15 -5.56
N THR A 6 -14.13 -14.43 -6.78
CA THR A 6 -13.07 -13.66 -7.41
C THR A 6 -13.65 -12.70 -8.44
N VAL A 7 -13.33 -11.42 -8.30
CA VAL A 7 -13.70 -10.37 -9.27
C VAL A 7 -12.46 -9.90 -9.99
N ASN A 8 -12.38 -10.09 -11.29
CA ASN A 8 -11.18 -10.04 -12.12
C ASN A 8 -10.28 -11.28 -12.00
N LYS A 9 -9.27 -11.27 -12.88
CA LYS A 9 -8.20 -12.28 -12.83
C LYS A 9 -7.30 -12.02 -11.62
N ILE A 10 -7.23 -12.97 -10.72
CA ILE A 10 -6.33 -13.02 -9.56
C ILE A 10 -5.22 -14.02 -9.86
N ALA A 11 -3.99 -13.73 -9.45
CA ALA A 11 -2.85 -14.61 -9.69
C ALA A 11 -3.05 -15.99 -9.05
N PRO A 12 -2.88 -17.09 -9.80
CA PRO A 12 -3.15 -18.46 -9.33
C PRO A 12 -2.38 -18.81 -8.05
N ARG A 13 -1.14 -18.38 -7.93
CA ARG A 13 -0.28 -18.63 -6.77
C ARG A 13 -0.92 -18.21 -5.43
N GLY A 14 -1.70 -17.11 -5.44
CA GLY A 14 -2.47 -16.71 -4.27
C GLY A 14 -3.65 -17.65 -4.02
N LEU A 15 -4.43 -17.99 -5.05
CA LEU A 15 -5.62 -18.82 -4.95
C LEU A 15 -5.30 -20.26 -4.53
N GLU A 16 -4.13 -20.77 -4.87
CA GLU A 16 -3.64 -22.10 -4.47
C GLU A 16 -3.45 -22.25 -2.95
N LEU A 17 -3.38 -21.14 -2.20
CA LEU A 17 -3.34 -21.14 -0.74
C LEU A 17 -4.67 -21.47 -0.08
N PHE A 18 -5.77 -21.51 -0.82
CA PHE A 18 -7.05 -22.00 -0.33
C PHE A 18 -7.14 -23.52 -0.48
N PRO A 19 -7.15 -24.32 0.61
CA PRO A 19 -7.37 -25.76 0.54
C PRO A 19 -8.75 -26.07 -0.05
N ARG A 20 -8.81 -26.94 -1.06
CA ARG A 20 -10.03 -27.24 -1.80
C ARG A 20 -11.11 -27.99 -0.98
N ASP A 21 -10.70 -28.62 0.09
CA ASP A 21 -11.60 -29.31 1.05
C ASP A 21 -12.31 -28.32 1.98
N GLN A 22 -11.76 -27.12 2.15
CA GLN A 22 -12.29 -26.07 3.03
C GLN A 22 -12.85 -24.86 2.28
N TYR A 23 -12.41 -24.64 1.04
CA TYR A 23 -12.73 -23.45 0.25
C TYR A 23 -13.25 -23.78 -1.14
N GLU A 24 -14.35 -23.15 -1.51
CA GLU A 24 -14.86 -23.09 -2.88
C GLU A 24 -14.50 -21.71 -3.48
N VAL A 25 -13.74 -21.68 -4.58
CA VAL A 25 -13.29 -20.45 -5.23
C VAL A 25 -13.80 -20.39 -6.65
N ALA A 26 -14.63 -19.39 -6.98
CA ALA A 26 -15.15 -19.18 -8.33
C ALA A 26 -15.43 -17.70 -8.62
N SER A 27 -15.62 -17.37 -9.89
CA SER A 27 -15.98 -16.00 -10.33
C SER A 27 -17.46 -15.68 -10.13
N GLU A 28 -18.30 -16.71 -10.08
CA GLU A 28 -19.75 -16.60 -9.87
C GLU A 28 -20.15 -17.54 -8.73
N LEU A 29 -20.59 -16.97 -7.63
CA LEU A 29 -21.03 -17.70 -6.45
C LEU A 29 -22.25 -17.03 -5.82
N SER A 30 -23.24 -17.83 -5.49
CA SER A 30 -24.36 -17.38 -4.66
C SER A 30 -23.90 -17.31 -3.21
N ASN A 31 -24.14 -16.17 -2.54
CA ASN A 31 -23.83 -15.97 -1.13
C ASN A 31 -22.36 -16.27 -0.76
N PRO A 32 -21.38 -15.59 -1.34
CA PRO A 32 -19.98 -15.76 -0.98
C PRO A 32 -19.72 -15.28 0.46
N ASP A 33 -18.77 -15.93 1.13
CA ASP A 33 -18.27 -15.50 2.46
C ASP A 33 -17.29 -14.34 2.35
N ALA A 34 -16.51 -14.30 1.26
CA ALA A 34 -15.59 -13.20 0.98
C ALA A 34 -15.42 -12.97 -0.52
N ILE A 35 -14.91 -11.78 -0.85
CA ILE A 35 -14.64 -11.35 -2.22
C ILE A 35 -13.16 -10.98 -2.34
N ILE A 36 -12.50 -11.46 -3.41
CA ILE A 36 -11.17 -10.97 -3.82
C ILE A 36 -11.33 -10.17 -5.11
N VAL A 37 -10.81 -8.95 -5.10
CA VAL A 37 -10.83 -8.04 -6.25
C VAL A 37 -9.44 -7.46 -6.51
N ARG A 38 -9.16 -7.07 -7.75
CA ARG A 38 -7.96 -6.31 -8.09
C ARG A 38 -8.31 -4.87 -8.52
N SER A 39 -8.88 -4.69 -9.69
CA SER A 39 -9.11 -3.37 -10.29
C SER A 39 -10.57 -3.04 -10.61
N SER A 40 -11.46 -4.02 -10.65
CA SER A 40 -12.87 -3.77 -10.93
C SER A 40 -13.53 -2.93 -9.85
N PRO A 41 -14.38 -1.95 -10.24
CA PRO A 41 -15.16 -1.18 -9.29
C PRO A 41 -16.25 -2.05 -8.66
N LEU A 42 -16.40 -1.93 -7.33
CA LEU A 42 -17.44 -2.62 -6.55
C LEU A 42 -18.53 -1.66 -6.04
N HIS A 43 -18.55 -0.41 -6.50
CA HIS A 43 -19.49 0.60 -6.01
C HIS A 43 -20.95 0.24 -6.29
N GLU A 44 -21.23 -0.32 -7.46
CA GLU A 44 -22.59 -0.72 -7.87
C GLU A 44 -22.94 -2.17 -7.48
N MET A 45 -21.97 -2.91 -6.88
CA MET A 45 -22.20 -4.29 -6.49
C MET A 45 -22.99 -4.34 -5.20
N GLU A 46 -24.11 -5.11 -5.18
CA GLU A 46 -24.82 -5.46 -3.96
C GLU A 46 -24.06 -6.58 -3.21
N PHE A 47 -23.84 -6.37 -1.92
CA PHE A 47 -23.20 -7.36 -1.05
C PHE A 47 -24.25 -8.13 -0.27
N PRO A 48 -24.38 -9.45 -0.51
CA PRO A 48 -25.23 -10.32 0.32
C PRO A 48 -24.78 -10.30 1.79
N GLU A 49 -25.67 -10.60 2.71
CA GLU A 49 -25.36 -10.67 4.15
C GLU A 49 -24.28 -11.70 4.48
N SER A 50 -24.10 -12.72 3.64
CA SER A 50 -23.04 -13.72 3.78
C SER A 50 -21.64 -13.16 3.67
N VAL A 51 -21.43 -12.04 2.96
CA VAL A 51 -20.11 -11.42 2.76
C VAL A 51 -19.59 -10.85 4.08
N LYS A 52 -18.46 -11.37 4.54
CA LYS A 52 -17.79 -11.02 5.79
C LYS A 52 -16.56 -10.14 5.55
N ALA A 53 -15.92 -10.33 4.39
CA ALA A 53 -14.71 -9.59 4.06
C ALA A 53 -14.54 -9.38 2.55
N ILE A 54 -13.82 -8.30 2.20
CA ILE A 54 -13.36 -8.02 0.84
C ILE A 54 -11.85 -7.79 0.90
N ALA A 55 -11.07 -8.52 0.09
CA ALA A 55 -9.64 -8.28 -0.03
C ALA A 55 -9.29 -7.76 -1.42
N ARG A 56 -8.59 -6.62 -1.47
CA ARG A 56 -8.02 -6.11 -2.70
C ARG A 56 -6.60 -6.62 -2.88
N ALA A 57 -6.34 -7.34 -3.99
CA ALA A 57 -5.00 -7.67 -4.42
C ALA A 57 -4.31 -6.41 -5.01
N GLY A 58 -3.92 -5.48 -4.13
CA GLY A 58 -3.33 -4.18 -4.45
C GLY A 58 -3.43 -3.19 -3.28
N VAL A 59 -2.74 -2.05 -3.38
CA VAL A 59 -2.60 -1.10 -2.26
C VAL A 59 -3.76 -0.10 -2.17
N GLY A 60 -4.19 0.50 -3.28
CA GLY A 60 -5.29 1.47 -3.27
C GLY A 60 -6.64 0.81 -3.00
N THR A 61 -7.64 1.53 -2.54
CA THR A 61 -8.98 1.01 -2.24
C THR A 61 -10.10 1.84 -2.87
N ASN A 62 -9.75 2.71 -3.81
CA ASN A 62 -10.66 3.60 -4.48
C ASN A 62 -11.75 2.91 -5.33
N ASN A 63 -11.60 1.62 -5.60
CA ASN A 63 -12.58 0.79 -6.31
C ASN A 63 -13.53 0.02 -5.36
N ILE A 64 -13.40 0.18 -4.04
CA ILE A 64 -14.22 -0.48 -3.02
C ILE A 64 -15.00 0.60 -2.24
N PRO A 65 -16.32 0.46 -2.05
CA PRO A 65 -17.11 1.38 -1.23
C PRO A 65 -16.89 1.09 0.26
N VAL A 66 -15.75 1.56 0.80
CA VAL A 66 -15.26 1.21 2.14
C VAL A 66 -16.25 1.60 3.24
N GLU A 67 -16.88 2.77 3.15
CA GLU A 67 -17.87 3.24 4.13
C GLU A 67 -19.07 2.29 4.19
N ARG A 68 -19.66 1.96 3.03
CA ARG A 68 -20.77 1.00 2.94
C ARG A 68 -20.40 -0.40 3.46
N CYS A 69 -19.14 -0.83 3.24
CA CYS A 69 -18.63 -2.08 3.80
C CYS A 69 -18.59 -2.01 5.33
N THR A 70 -18.14 -0.88 5.88
CA THR A 70 -18.04 -0.68 7.34
C THR A 70 -19.41 -0.73 8.01
N GLU A 71 -20.40 -0.06 7.44
CA GLU A 71 -21.80 -0.09 7.92
C GLU A 71 -22.40 -1.49 7.93
N LYS A 72 -22.02 -2.36 6.99
CA LYS A 72 -22.43 -3.75 6.90
C LYS A 72 -21.56 -4.72 7.73
N GLY A 73 -20.56 -4.24 8.44
CA GLY A 73 -19.62 -5.09 9.17
C GLY A 73 -18.75 -5.97 8.26
N ILE A 74 -18.48 -5.51 7.03
CA ILE A 74 -17.61 -6.18 6.07
C ILE A 74 -16.19 -5.61 6.23
N VAL A 75 -15.24 -6.48 6.57
CA VAL A 75 -13.83 -6.10 6.75
C VAL A 75 -13.17 -5.94 5.38
N VAL A 76 -12.56 -4.78 5.13
CA VAL A 76 -11.85 -4.50 3.87
C VAL A 76 -10.34 -4.62 4.11
N PHE A 77 -9.70 -5.49 3.37
CA PHE A 77 -8.25 -5.67 3.34
C PHE A 77 -7.66 -5.11 2.04
N ASN A 78 -6.45 -4.61 2.14
CA ASN A 78 -5.59 -4.32 1.00
C ASN A 78 -4.19 -4.91 1.25
N THR A 79 -3.28 -4.80 0.28
CA THR A 79 -1.98 -5.47 0.34
C THR A 79 -0.80 -4.49 0.33
N PRO A 80 -0.68 -3.61 1.36
CA PRO A 80 0.40 -2.65 1.41
C PRO A 80 1.75 -3.36 1.57
N GLY A 81 2.72 -2.96 0.73
CA GLY A 81 4.06 -3.53 0.75
C GLY A 81 4.26 -4.78 -0.12
N ALA A 82 3.20 -5.45 -0.58
CA ALA A 82 3.32 -6.62 -1.44
C ALA A 82 4.02 -6.31 -2.79
N ASN A 83 3.85 -5.10 -3.30
CA ASN A 83 4.48 -4.59 -4.52
C ASN A 83 5.77 -3.78 -4.25
N ALA A 84 6.27 -3.76 -3.02
CA ALA A 84 7.35 -2.83 -2.64
C ALA A 84 8.64 -3.06 -3.43
N ASN A 85 8.97 -4.31 -3.76
CA ASN A 85 10.15 -4.62 -4.57
C ASN A 85 10.02 -4.07 -6.01
N ALA A 86 8.88 -4.25 -6.65
CA ALA A 86 8.65 -3.74 -8.01
C ALA A 86 8.78 -2.21 -8.06
N VAL A 87 8.18 -1.50 -7.10
CA VAL A 87 8.31 -0.04 -7.00
C VAL A 87 9.77 0.36 -6.73
N LYS A 88 10.49 -0.35 -5.84
CA LYS A 88 11.92 -0.10 -5.57
C LYS A 88 12.75 -0.20 -6.86
N GLU A 89 12.49 -1.21 -7.69
CA GLU A 89 13.20 -1.39 -8.97
C GLU A 89 12.89 -0.27 -9.95
N LEU A 90 11.63 0.17 -10.02
CA LEU A 90 11.24 1.32 -10.83
C LEU A 90 11.90 2.62 -10.36
N VAL A 91 12.03 2.83 -9.03
CA VAL A 91 12.77 3.99 -8.48
C VAL A 91 14.24 3.94 -8.88
N VAL A 92 14.90 2.77 -8.80
CA VAL A 92 16.30 2.60 -9.23
C VAL A 92 16.45 2.90 -10.72
N ALA A 93 15.53 2.42 -11.56
CA ALA A 93 15.49 2.77 -12.98
C ALA A 93 15.34 4.27 -13.18
N GLY A 94 14.43 4.94 -12.45
CA GLY A 94 14.23 6.39 -12.48
C GLY A 94 15.49 7.16 -12.08
N LEU A 95 16.20 6.72 -11.03
CA LEU A 95 17.50 7.31 -10.64
C LEU A 95 18.49 7.26 -11.80
N LEU A 96 18.68 6.10 -12.42
CA LEU A 96 19.62 5.92 -13.54
C LEU A 96 19.20 6.70 -14.79
N LEU A 97 17.92 6.69 -15.14
CA LEU A 97 17.36 7.48 -16.26
C LEU A 97 17.51 8.99 -16.05
N SER A 98 17.44 9.45 -14.79
CA SER A 98 17.62 10.87 -14.47
C SER A 98 19.07 11.34 -14.56
N CYS A 99 20.05 10.43 -14.50
CA CYS A 99 21.48 10.77 -14.56
C CYS A 99 21.91 11.16 -15.96
N ARG A 100 21.80 10.23 -16.90
CA ARG A 100 22.20 10.40 -18.30
C ARG A 100 20.98 10.50 -19.18
N ARG A 101 21.12 11.17 -20.33
CA ARG A 101 20.02 11.34 -21.30
C ARG A 101 19.83 10.06 -22.14
N ILE A 102 19.58 8.93 -21.45
CA ILE A 102 19.48 7.58 -22.07
C ILE A 102 18.29 7.53 -23.02
N HIS A 103 17.14 8.04 -22.62
CA HIS A 103 15.91 8.04 -23.44
C HIS A 103 16.11 8.85 -24.72
N GLU A 104 16.66 10.05 -24.60
CA GLU A 104 16.95 10.91 -25.74
C GLU A 104 18.04 10.27 -26.64
N GLY A 105 19.05 9.63 -26.03
CA GLY A 105 20.09 8.89 -26.75
C GLY A 105 19.53 7.73 -27.57
N ILE A 106 18.61 6.96 -27.00
CA ILE A 106 17.92 5.86 -27.73
C ILE A 106 17.15 6.42 -28.93
N SER A 107 16.38 7.49 -28.75
CA SER A 107 15.59 8.12 -29.81
C SER A 107 16.50 8.68 -30.92
N TRP A 108 17.56 9.36 -30.53
CA TRP A 108 18.55 9.90 -31.47
C TRP A 108 19.28 8.80 -32.26
N THR A 109 19.74 7.73 -31.58
CA THR A 109 20.41 6.59 -32.28
C THR A 109 19.47 5.96 -33.31
N LYS A 110 18.20 5.78 -32.99
CA LYS A 110 17.20 5.27 -33.94
C LYS A 110 17.00 6.20 -35.13
N SER A 111 17.11 7.52 -34.95
CA SER A 111 16.96 8.50 -36.03
C SER A 111 18.11 8.47 -37.06
N LEU A 112 19.25 7.87 -36.72
CA LEU A 112 20.37 7.73 -37.67
C LEU A 112 20.08 6.77 -38.83
N LEU A 113 19.04 5.95 -38.71
CA LEU A 113 18.68 5.01 -39.75
C LEU A 113 18.35 5.77 -41.07
N GLY A 114 19.08 5.44 -42.14
CA GLY A 114 18.94 6.08 -43.45
C GLY A 114 19.55 7.48 -43.59
N GLN A 115 20.16 8.03 -42.52
CA GLN A 115 20.81 9.35 -42.55
C GLN A 115 22.31 9.27 -42.85
N THR A 116 22.95 8.16 -42.50
CA THR A 116 24.39 7.94 -42.67
C THR A 116 24.73 6.48 -42.85
N SER A 117 25.81 6.19 -43.59
CA SER A 117 26.44 4.86 -43.68
C SER A 117 27.48 4.64 -42.58
N ASP A 118 27.94 5.70 -41.89
CA ASP A 118 28.91 5.64 -40.80
C ASP A 118 28.22 5.92 -39.44
N ILE A 119 27.40 4.99 -39.00
CA ILE A 119 26.74 5.09 -37.68
C ILE A 119 27.75 5.13 -36.53
N PRO A 120 28.82 4.28 -36.47
CA PRO A 120 29.81 4.35 -35.42
C PRO A 120 30.51 5.70 -35.30
N GLY A 121 30.93 6.29 -36.41
CA GLY A 121 31.56 7.60 -36.42
C GLY A 121 30.62 8.70 -35.92
N MET A 122 29.37 8.71 -36.36
CA MET A 122 28.35 9.65 -35.87
C MET A 122 28.10 9.52 -34.37
N VAL A 123 28.06 8.28 -33.85
CA VAL A 123 27.89 8.04 -32.40
C VAL A 123 29.06 8.61 -31.61
N GLU A 124 30.30 8.32 -32.01
CA GLU A 124 31.50 8.82 -31.32
C GLU A 124 31.58 10.35 -31.31
N GLN A 125 31.22 11.00 -32.39
CA GLN A 125 31.22 12.47 -32.50
C GLN A 125 30.14 13.14 -31.60
N ASN A 126 29.00 12.47 -31.38
CA ASN A 126 27.83 13.10 -30.77
C ASN A 126 27.51 12.58 -29.35
N LYS A 127 28.14 11.50 -28.85
CA LYS A 127 27.82 10.84 -27.57
C LYS A 127 27.87 11.80 -26.36
N ASN A 128 28.70 12.83 -26.38
CA ASN A 128 28.89 13.77 -25.27
C ASN A 128 27.61 14.55 -24.94
N GLN A 129 26.70 14.78 -25.88
CA GLN A 129 25.44 15.46 -25.63
C GLN A 129 24.50 14.68 -24.69
N PHE A 130 24.75 13.37 -24.52
CA PHE A 130 23.97 12.50 -23.65
C PHE A 130 24.66 12.20 -22.31
N ALA A 131 25.81 12.84 -22.06
CA ALA A 131 26.55 12.68 -20.80
C ALA A 131 25.77 13.19 -19.58
N GLY A 132 26.12 12.70 -18.41
CA GLY A 132 25.54 13.15 -17.14
C GLY A 132 26.27 12.56 -15.93
N PRO A 133 25.82 12.88 -14.72
CA PRO A 133 26.47 12.44 -13.49
C PRO A 133 26.32 10.95 -13.20
N GLU A 134 27.13 10.45 -12.29
CA GLU A 134 27.00 9.14 -11.67
C GLU A 134 26.23 9.23 -10.35
N LEU A 135 25.73 8.09 -9.85
CA LEU A 135 25.08 7.98 -8.54
C LEU A 135 26.10 7.87 -7.39
N LEU A 136 27.27 7.28 -7.67
CA LEU A 136 28.31 7.02 -6.66
C LEU A 136 28.69 8.31 -5.93
N GLY A 137 28.65 8.26 -4.59
CA GLY A 137 29.00 9.38 -3.73
C GLY A 137 27.97 10.53 -3.68
N LYS A 138 26.87 10.44 -4.45
CA LYS A 138 25.77 11.42 -4.40
C LYS A 138 24.83 11.13 -3.23
N THR A 139 24.13 12.15 -2.77
CA THR A 139 23.18 12.04 -1.67
C THR A 139 21.76 11.81 -2.19
N LEU A 140 21.12 10.70 -1.77
CA LEU A 140 19.71 10.45 -1.96
C LEU A 140 18.94 10.84 -0.70
N GLY A 141 17.99 11.77 -0.82
CA GLY A 141 16.97 12.04 0.19
C GLY A 141 15.77 11.12 -0.01
N VAL A 142 15.38 10.38 1.03
CA VAL A 142 14.21 9.51 1.02
C VAL A 142 13.16 10.07 1.96
N ILE A 143 12.02 10.51 1.42
CA ILE A 143 10.87 11.02 2.18
C ILE A 143 9.83 9.93 2.31
N GLY A 144 9.62 9.42 3.53
CA GLY A 144 8.81 8.25 3.84
C GLY A 144 9.66 6.97 3.88
N LEU A 145 9.74 6.34 5.04
CA LEU A 145 10.51 5.10 5.31
C LEU A 145 9.57 3.94 5.65
N GLY A 146 8.47 3.84 4.90
CA GLY A 146 7.61 2.66 4.89
C GLY A 146 8.23 1.50 4.10
N ALA A 147 7.42 0.49 3.75
CA ALA A 147 7.87 -0.72 3.07
C ALA A 147 8.71 -0.45 1.80
N ILE A 148 8.32 0.54 0.98
CA ILE A 148 9.03 0.90 -0.25
C ILE A 148 10.27 1.74 0.07
N GLY A 149 10.12 2.82 0.87
CA GLY A 149 11.21 3.74 1.16
C GLY A 149 12.42 3.07 1.81
N VAL A 150 12.20 2.12 2.71
CA VAL A 150 13.27 1.29 3.33
C VAL A 150 14.02 0.48 2.27
N MET A 151 13.30 -0.18 1.36
CA MET A 151 13.94 -0.97 0.29
C MET A 151 14.72 -0.09 -0.68
N VAL A 152 14.20 1.09 -1.03
CA VAL A 152 14.89 2.07 -1.88
C VAL A 152 16.14 2.61 -1.19
N ALA A 153 16.04 2.97 0.09
CA ALA A 153 17.18 3.45 0.88
C ALA A 153 18.32 2.42 0.92
N ASN A 154 17.99 1.17 1.21
CA ASN A 154 18.96 0.07 1.23
C ASN A 154 19.57 -0.21 -0.15
N ALA A 155 18.77 -0.18 -1.22
CA ALA A 155 19.27 -0.35 -2.58
C ALA A 155 20.21 0.78 -3.00
N ALA A 156 19.91 2.02 -2.62
CA ALA A 156 20.76 3.18 -2.91
C ALA A 156 22.13 3.12 -2.19
N ILE A 157 22.17 2.61 -0.95
CA ILE A 157 23.44 2.30 -0.27
C ILE A 157 24.25 1.30 -1.11
N GLY A 158 23.62 0.22 -1.62
CA GLY A 158 24.28 -0.76 -2.49
C GLY A 158 24.81 -0.17 -3.82
N LEU A 159 24.26 0.96 -4.27
CA LEU A 159 24.75 1.73 -5.43
C LEU A 159 25.85 2.74 -5.06
N GLY A 160 26.32 2.75 -3.82
CA GLY A 160 27.35 3.66 -3.33
C GLY A 160 26.87 5.10 -3.09
N MET A 161 25.56 5.31 -2.94
CA MET A 161 25.02 6.63 -2.57
C MET A 161 25.09 6.84 -1.06
N ARG A 162 25.23 8.10 -0.63
CA ARG A 162 24.91 8.51 0.73
C ARG A 162 23.39 8.67 0.84
N VAL A 163 22.76 8.06 1.84
CA VAL A 163 21.31 8.11 2.00
C VAL A 163 20.92 8.85 3.27
N ILE A 164 20.00 9.81 3.13
CA ILE A 164 19.39 10.56 4.23
C ILE A 164 17.89 10.28 4.19
N GLY A 165 17.31 9.79 5.30
CA GLY A 165 15.91 9.45 5.40
C GLY A 165 15.14 10.38 6.33
N TYR A 166 13.90 10.70 5.97
CA TYR A 166 12.95 11.44 6.80
C TYR A 166 11.60 10.75 6.81
N ASP A 167 11.18 10.30 7.99
CA ASP A 167 9.84 9.82 8.28
C ASP A 167 9.51 10.06 9.75
N PRO A 168 8.57 10.98 10.07
CA PRO A 168 8.18 11.24 11.46
C PRO A 168 7.33 10.12 12.08
N PHE A 169 6.88 9.15 11.29
CA PHE A 169 5.95 8.07 11.69
C PHE A 169 6.54 6.68 11.39
N ILE A 170 7.86 6.56 11.29
CA ILE A 170 8.50 5.27 10.98
C ILE A 170 8.08 4.20 12.00
N SER A 171 7.61 3.06 11.50
CA SER A 171 7.29 1.93 12.37
C SER A 171 8.54 1.22 12.88
N VAL A 172 8.43 0.56 14.03
CA VAL A 172 9.52 -0.28 14.58
C VAL A 172 9.96 -1.34 13.55
N GLU A 173 9.00 -1.99 12.89
CA GLU A 173 9.29 -2.99 11.85
C GLU A 173 10.09 -2.40 10.68
N SER A 174 9.73 -1.22 10.21
CA SER A 174 10.48 -0.51 9.14
C SER A 174 11.88 -0.12 9.60
N ALA A 175 12.03 0.34 10.83
CA ALA A 175 13.32 0.72 11.40
C ALA A 175 14.27 -0.48 11.51
N TRP A 176 13.76 -1.67 11.88
CA TRP A 176 14.56 -2.90 11.94
C TRP A 176 15.07 -3.38 10.57
N ARG A 177 14.38 -3.03 9.49
CA ARG A 177 14.75 -3.39 8.11
C ARG A 177 15.66 -2.36 7.44
N LEU A 178 15.79 -1.17 8.03
CA LEU A 178 16.59 -0.08 7.49
C LEU A 178 18.07 -0.32 7.77
N SER A 179 18.92 -0.12 6.75
CA SER A 179 20.37 -0.17 6.93
C SER A 179 20.82 0.89 7.94
N ARG A 180 21.74 0.51 8.83
CA ARG A 180 22.39 1.42 9.78
C ARG A 180 23.19 2.55 9.13
N GLU A 181 23.50 2.45 7.85
CA GLU A 181 24.19 3.46 7.08
C GLU A 181 23.29 4.62 6.65
N VAL A 182 21.95 4.43 6.76
CA VAL A 182 20.99 5.50 6.45
C VAL A 182 21.02 6.54 7.57
N ILE A 183 21.30 7.78 7.19
CA ILE A 183 21.37 8.92 8.10
C ILE A 183 19.96 9.45 8.35
N ARG A 184 19.57 9.58 9.60
CA ARG A 184 18.31 10.24 9.95
C ARG A 184 18.42 11.75 9.74
N ALA A 185 17.48 12.32 8.99
CA ALA A 185 17.35 13.77 8.89
C ALA A 185 16.73 14.36 10.17
N GLU A 186 17.21 15.51 10.63
CA GLU A 186 16.63 16.25 11.75
C GLU A 186 15.23 16.81 11.40
N GLY A 187 15.01 17.13 10.12
CA GLY A 187 13.76 17.61 9.59
C GLY A 187 13.74 17.56 8.07
N LEU A 188 12.55 17.80 7.48
CA LEU A 188 12.37 17.75 6.04
C LEU A 188 13.29 18.72 5.31
N GLU A 189 13.40 19.97 5.77
CA GLU A 189 14.27 20.96 5.13
C GLU A 189 15.75 20.58 5.17
N SER A 190 16.23 19.99 6.28
CA SER A 190 17.59 19.50 6.39
C SER A 190 17.90 18.43 5.34
N LEU A 191 16.94 17.52 5.09
CA LEU A 191 17.04 16.53 4.02
C LEU A 191 17.10 17.20 2.65
N LEU A 192 16.18 18.14 2.36
CA LEU A 192 16.09 18.82 1.06
C LEU A 192 17.39 19.55 0.71
N ARG A 193 17.99 20.29 1.67
CA ARG A 193 19.26 21.02 1.47
C ARG A 193 20.45 20.13 1.15
N GLN A 194 20.44 18.88 1.59
CA GLN A 194 21.57 17.96 1.43
C GLN A 194 21.45 17.03 0.21
N SER A 195 20.26 16.91 -0.37
CA SER A 195 19.96 15.92 -1.39
C SER A 195 20.39 16.36 -2.80
N ASP A 196 21.10 15.50 -3.52
CA ASP A 196 21.34 15.60 -4.95
C ASP A 196 20.22 14.92 -5.75
N PHE A 197 19.64 13.89 -5.15
CA PHE A 197 18.46 13.15 -5.62
C PHE A 197 17.44 13.08 -4.51
N LEU A 198 16.17 13.08 -4.87
CA LEU A 198 15.05 13.02 -3.94
C LEU A 198 14.05 11.97 -4.42
N THR A 199 13.53 11.16 -3.49
CA THR A 199 12.46 10.19 -3.80
C THR A 199 11.36 10.25 -2.75
N LEU A 200 10.10 10.19 -3.22
CA LEU A 200 8.91 10.33 -2.39
C LEU A 200 8.24 8.96 -2.19
N HIS A 201 7.95 8.61 -0.93
CA HIS A 201 7.30 7.36 -0.53
C HIS A 201 6.25 7.59 0.56
N THR A 202 5.60 8.74 0.56
CA THR A 202 4.54 9.10 1.50
C THR A 202 3.16 8.96 0.87
N PRO A 203 2.11 8.68 1.67
CA PRO A 203 0.73 8.73 1.18
C PRO A 203 0.33 10.18 0.87
N LEU A 204 -0.64 10.35 -0.02
CA LEU A 204 -1.30 11.64 -0.26
C LEU A 204 -2.37 11.86 0.80
N THR A 205 -2.19 12.88 1.61
CA THR A 205 -3.13 13.36 2.63
C THR A 205 -3.23 14.88 2.53
N ASP A 206 -4.12 15.51 3.27
CA ASP A 206 -4.19 16.98 3.30
C ASP A 206 -2.88 17.61 3.77
N LYS A 207 -2.12 16.92 4.66
CA LYS A 207 -0.81 17.38 5.16
C LYS A 207 0.34 17.19 4.16
N THR A 208 0.21 16.25 3.24
CA THR A 208 1.26 15.92 2.25
C THR A 208 0.93 16.40 0.84
N ARG A 209 -0.26 16.91 0.61
CA ARG A 209 -0.65 17.55 -0.65
C ARG A 209 0.24 18.75 -0.92
N GLY A 210 0.86 18.81 -2.11
CA GLY A 210 1.81 19.85 -2.43
C GLY A 210 3.04 19.87 -1.51
N LEU A 211 3.44 18.70 -1.01
CA LEU A 211 4.62 18.54 -0.15
C LEU A 211 5.85 19.20 -0.76
N LEU A 212 6.02 19.11 -2.06
CA LEU A 212 7.04 19.85 -2.80
C LEU A 212 6.37 21.01 -3.53
N ASN A 213 6.71 22.22 -3.12
CA ASN A 213 6.21 23.49 -3.60
C ASN A 213 7.36 24.48 -3.82
N GLU A 214 7.06 25.69 -4.25
CA GLU A 214 8.04 26.74 -4.56
C GLU A 214 9.02 27.01 -3.41
N GLU A 215 8.54 27.13 -2.16
CA GLU A 215 9.39 27.37 -0.98
C GLU A 215 10.38 26.22 -0.76
N ARG A 216 9.93 24.97 -0.92
CA ARG A 216 10.77 23.80 -0.74
C ARG A 216 11.72 23.58 -1.91
N PHE A 217 11.35 23.90 -3.13
CA PHE A 217 12.29 23.90 -4.25
C PHE A 217 13.42 24.91 -4.04
N ALA A 218 13.10 26.08 -3.50
CA ALA A 218 14.10 27.12 -3.26
C ALA A 218 15.21 26.73 -2.28
N VAL A 219 14.94 25.84 -1.32
CA VAL A 219 15.92 25.38 -0.33
C VAL A 219 16.73 24.16 -0.78
N MET A 220 16.35 23.51 -1.88
CA MET A 220 17.07 22.35 -2.43
C MET A 220 18.39 22.76 -3.07
N LYS A 221 19.28 21.79 -3.28
CA LYS A 221 20.45 21.99 -4.12
C LYS A 221 20.03 22.30 -5.55
N LYS A 222 20.73 23.24 -6.19
CA LYS A 222 20.51 23.51 -7.62
C LYS A 222 20.82 22.26 -8.45
N GLY A 223 19.93 21.92 -9.36
CA GLY A 223 20.07 20.74 -10.20
C GLY A 223 19.65 19.43 -9.52
N VAL A 224 18.87 19.49 -8.44
CA VAL A 224 18.29 18.30 -7.80
C VAL A 224 17.45 17.48 -8.77
N ARG A 225 17.46 16.16 -8.63
CA ARG A 225 16.66 15.21 -9.41
C ARG A 225 15.61 14.56 -8.52
N ILE A 226 14.37 14.52 -8.97
CA ILE A 226 13.24 14.09 -8.14
C ILE A 226 12.52 12.90 -8.78
N MET A 227 12.33 11.85 -8.00
CA MET A 227 11.52 10.67 -8.34
C MET A 227 10.24 10.67 -7.52
N ASN A 228 9.10 10.54 -8.20
CA ASN A 228 7.80 10.42 -7.56
C ASN A 228 7.01 9.26 -8.15
N PHE A 229 7.13 8.11 -7.50
CA PHE A 229 6.36 6.90 -7.77
C PHE A 229 5.39 6.59 -6.61
N ALA A 230 5.06 7.62 -5.82
CA ALA A 230 4.15 7.48 -4.69
C ALA A 230 2.73 7.95 -5.04
N ARG A 231 2.53 9.27 -5.26
CA ARG A 231 1.23 9.87 -5.63
C ARG A 231 1.44 11.19 -6.36
N GLY A 232 0.61 11.48 -7.37
CA GLY A 232 0.73 12.70 -8.19
C GLY A 232 0.64 14.00 -7.39
N GLY A 233 -0.35 14.16 -6.54
CA GLY A 233 -0.61 15.39 -5.77
C GLY A 233 0.42 15.75 -4.68
N LEU A 234 1.50 14.97 -4.50
CA LEU A 234 2.59 15.29 -3.57
C LEU A 234 3.47 16.44 -4.06
N VAL A 235 3.50 16.69 -5.35
CA VAL A 235 4.28 17.73 -5.97
C VAL A 235 3.32 18.77 -6.56
N ASN A 236 3.57 20.06 -6.29
CA ASN A 236 2.89 21.14 -6.99
C ASN A 236 3.47 21.27 -8.39
N ASN A 237 2.70 20.88 -9.41
CA ASN A 237 3.19 20.84 -10.79
C ASN A 237 3.50 22.22 -11.38
N GLU A 238 2.81 23.28 -10.97
CA GLU A 238 3.06 24.64 -11.46
C GLU A 238 4.40 25.15 -10.93
N ASP A 239 4.67 24.94 -9.66
CA ASP A 239 5.95 25.32 -9.04
C ASP A 239 7.10 24.44 -9.55
N LEU A 240 6.84 23.13 -9.79
CA LEU A 240 7.82 22.24 -10.42
C LEU A 240 8.23 22.73 -11.81
N ILE A 241 7.27 23.14 -12.65
CA ILE A 241 7.56 23.64 -14.00
C ILE A 241 8.42 24.90 -13.94
N LYS A 242 8.19 25.82 -12.99
CA LYS A 242 9.05 26.98 -12.77
C LYS A 242 10.47 26.54 -12.35
N ALA A 243 10.57 25.60 -11.40
CA ALA A 243 11.84 25.09 -10.91
C ALA A 243 12.67 24.35 -11.98
N LEU A 244 12.01 23.63 -12.89
CA LEU A 244 12.66 23.02 -14.07
C LEU A 244 13.19 24.07 -15.04
N LYS A 245 12.40 25.11 -15.36
CA LYS A 245 12.82 26.21 -16.26
C LYS A 245 14.02 26.99 -15.73
N THR A 246 14.15 27.17 -14.44
CA THR A 246 15.28 27.87 -13.81
C THR A 246 16.50 26.96 -13.59
N GLY A 247 16.36 25.64 -13.83
CA GLY A 247 17.38 24.65 -13.54
C GLY A 247 17.58 24.37 -12.05
N GLN A 248 16.67 24.82 -11.20
CA GLN A 248 16.63 24.46 -9.77
C GLN A 248 16.39 22.96 -9.61
N VAL A 249 15.45 22.42 -10.40
CA VAL A 249 15.24 20.97 -10.59
C VAL A 249 15.82 20.60 -11.96
N ALA A 250 16.73 19.62 -12.00
CA ALA A 250 17.34 19.18 -13.26
C ALA A 250 16.48 18.15 -14.00
N LYS A 251 15.80 17.25 -13.26
CA LYS A 251 14.95 16.19 -13.83
C LYS A 251 13.84 15.83 -12.83
N TYR A 252 12.65 15.51 -13.38
CA TYR A 252 11.55 14.93 -12.65
C TYR A 252 11.10 13.65 -13.33
N VAL A 253 11.01 12.55 -12.57
CA VAL A 253 10.58 11.25 -13.08
C VAL A 253 9.36 10.80 -12.27
N THR A 254 8.28 10.45 -12.95
CA THR A 254 7.02 10.06 -12.29
C THR A 254 6.24 9.05 -13.12
N ASP A 255 5.45 8.21 -12.46
CA ASP A 255 4.44 7.35 -13.08
C ASP A 255 2.99 7.86 -12.85
N PHE A 256 2.87 9.16 -12.50
CA PHE A 256 1.60 9.90 -12.41
C PHE A 256 1.57 11.00 -13.46
N PRO A 257 1.35 10.65 -14.75
CA PRO A 257 1.31 11.64 -15.83
C PRO A 257 0.09 12.56 -15.69
N GLU A 258 0.33 13.86 -15.83
CA GLU A 258 -0.69 14.88 -15.98
C GLU A 258 -0.43 15.66 -17.26
N GLU A 259 -1.49 16.13 -17.95
CA GLU A 259 -1.37 16.82 -19.23
C GLU A 259 -0.32 17.96 -19.21
N LYS A 260 -0.32 18.74 -18.11
CA LYS A 260 0.62 19.85 -17.89
C LYS A 260 2.11 19.45 -17.93
N LEU A 261 2.40 18.17 -17.65
CA LEU A 261 3.77 17.64 -17.55
C LEU A 261 4.28 17.01 -18.85
N LEU A 262 3.38 16.56 -19.74
CA LEU A 262 3.74 15.73 -20.88
C LEU A 262 4.67 16.44 -21.89
N HIS A 263 4.60 17.75 -21.98
CA HIS A 263 5.40 18.57 -22.91
C HIS A 263 6.53 19.36 -22.23
N VAL A 264 6.73 19.14 -20.92
CA VAL A 264 7.75 19.86 -20.16
C VAL A 264 9.12 19.19 -20.35
N GLU A 265 10.09 19.94 -20.80
CA GLU A 265 11.47 19.46 -20.93
C GLU A 265 11.99 18.96 -19.56
N ASN A 266 12.77 17.89 -19.58
CA ASN A 266 13.35 17.28 -18.36
C ASN A 266 12.32 16.62 -17.40
N VAL A 267 11.09 16.37 -17.85
CA VAL A 267 10.09 15.54 -17.18
C VAL A 267 9.98 14.20 -17.90
N PHE A 268 10.13 13.12 -17.15
CA PHE A 268 9.86 11.76 -17.64
C PHE A 268 8.59 11.24 -17.01
N CYS A 269 7.50 11.29 -17.78
CA CYS A 269 6.25 10.65 -17.43
C CYS A 269 6.22 9.25 -18.00
N ILE A 270 6.03 8.24 -17.15
CA ILE A 270 5.78 6.86 -17.56
C ILE A 270 4.38 6.43 -17.13
N PRO A 271 3.78 5.41 -17.73
CA PRO A 271 2.54 4.83 -17.22
C PRO A 271 2.70 4.35 -15.78
N HIS A 272 1.61 4.24 -15.03
CA HIS A 272 1.60 3.80 -13.62
C HIS A 272 2.04 2.33 -13.50
N LEU A 273 3.36 2.09 -13.58
CA LEU A 273 3.97 0.78 -13.67
C LEU A 273 4.51 0.24 -12.34
N GLY A 274 4.40 1.01 -11.25
CA GLY A 274 5.00 0.65 -9.96
C GLY A 274 4.66 -0.74 -9.42
N ALA A 275 3.48 -1.27 -9.73
CA ALA A 275 3.06 -2.62 -9.33
C ALA A 275 2.81 -3.56 -10.53
N SER A 276 3.22 -3.18 -11.73
CA SER A 276 2.90 -3.91 -12.96
C SER A 276 3.97 -4.94 -13.30
N THR A 277 4.23 -5.86 -12.37
CA THR A 277 5.09 -7.04 -12.58
C THR A 277 4.33 -8.30 -12.17
N PRO A 278 4.58 -9.46 -12.81
CA PRO A 278 3.98 -10.74 -12.41
C PRO A 278 4.19 -11.04 -10.93
N GLU A 279 5.38 -10.80 -10.41
CA GLU A 279 5.74 -11.05 -9.01
C GLU A 279 4.97 -10.14 -8.05
N ALA A 280 4.76 -8.87 -8.40
CA ALA A 280 3.95 -7.96 -7.57
C ALA A 280 2.48 -8.41 -7.55
N GLU A 281 1.94 -8.87 -8.68
CA GLU A 281 0.58 -9.42 -8.75
C GLU A 281 0.43 -10.68 -7.91
N GLU A 282 1.39 -11.61 -8.00
CA GLU A 282 1.44 -12.81 -7.17
C GLU A 282 1.52 -12.47 -5.68
N ASN A 283 2.44 -11.61 -5.29
CA ASN A 283 2.61 -11.20 -3.89
C ASN A 283 1.36 -10.52 -3.33
N CYS A 284 0.69 -9.68 -4.12
CA CYS A 284 -0.60 -9.09 -3.74
C CYS A 284 -1.67 -10.15 -3.56
N ALA A 285 -1.77 -11.13 -4.45
CA ALA A 285 -2.75 -12.22 -4.34
C ALA A 285 -2.48 -13.09 -3.11
N VAL A 286 -1.21 -13.47 -2.87
CA VAL A 286 -0.80 -14.24 -1.69
C VAL A 286 -1.16 -13.51 -0.40
N MET A 287 -0.84 -12.22 -0.29
CA MET A 287 -1.16 -11.43 0.90
C MET A 287 -2.68 -11.30 1.11
N ALA A 288 -3.44 -11.01 0.06
CA ALA A 288 -4.89 -10.89 0.13
C ALA A 288 -5.55 -12.20 0.60
N VAL A 289 -5.13 -13.33 0.04
CA VAL A 289 -5.62 -14.66 0.44
C VAL A 289 -5.26 -14.98 1.88
N THR A 290 -4.00 -14.71 2.29
CA THR A 290 -3.57 -14.96 3.67
C THR A 290 -4.38 -14.16 4.68
N GLN A 291 -4.66 -12.88 4.40
CA GLN A 291 -5.51 -12.04 5.26
C GLN A 291 -6.93 -12.58 5.35
N LEU A 292 -7.55 -12.99 4.22
CA LEU A 292 -8.89 -13.57 4.21
C LEU A 292 -8.94 -14.88 4.99
N LYS A 293 -7.99 -15.80 4.78
CA LYS A 293 -7.91 -17.05 5.53
C LYS A 293 -7.86 -16.78 7.03
N THR A 294 -6.89 -15.99 7.47
CA THR A 294 -6.73 -15.63 8.87
C THR A 294 -8.03 -15.06 9.45
N PHE A 295 -8.67 -14.12 8.75
CA PHE A 295 -9.92 -13.53 9.22
C PHE A 295 -11.09 -14.52 9.24
N LEU A 296 -11.28 -15.32 8.18
CA LEU A 296 -12.39 -16.26 8.09
C LEU A 296 -12.27 -17.39 9.12
N GLU A 297 -11.06 -17.93 9.30
CA GLU A 297 -10.78 -19.05 10.16
C GLU A 297 -10.66 -18.65 11.64
N THR A 298 -10.07 -17.50 11.95
CA THR A 298 -9.73 -17.13 13.32
C THR A 298 -10.43 -15.86 13.83
N GLY A 299 -11.04 -15.07 12.95
CA GLY A 299 -11.58 -13.75 13.31
C GLY A 299 -10.52 -12.67 13.53
N ASN A 300 -9.24 -13.00 13.45
CA ASN A 300 -8.16 -12.03 13.62
C ASN A 300 -8.11 -11.05 12.44
N ILE A 301 -7.90 -9.78 12.75
CA ILE A 301 -7.79 -8.70 11.77
C ILE A 301 -6.39 -8.12 11.82
N THR A 302 -5.69 -8.10 10.67
CA THR A 302 -4.41 -7.42 10.50
C THR A 302 -4.43 -6.56 9.25
N ARG A 303 -3.99 -5.30 9.36
CA ARG A 303 -3.86 -4.36 8.24
C ARG A 303 -5.16 -4.14 7.48
N SER A 304 -6.30 -4.09 8.18
CA SER A 304 -7.57 -3.71 7.58
C SER A 304 -7.63 -2.21 7.32
N VAL A 305 -8.34 -1.85 6.26
CA VAL A 305 -8.58 -0.46 5.86
C VAL A 305 -9.57 0.22 6.81
N ASN A 306 -10.62 -0.49 7.22
CA ASN A 306 -11.78 0.06 7.91
C ASN A 306 -12.00 -0.47 9.33
N PHE A 307 -11.31 -1.51 9.76
CA PHE A 307 -11.38 -2.05 11.12
C PHE A 307 -10.02 -1.95 11.82
N PRO A 308 -9.99 -1.96 13.16
CA PRO A 308 -8.74 -1.97 13.91
C PRO A 308 -7.99 -3.30 13.74
N ASP A 309 -6.66 -3.26 13.84
CA ASP A 309 -5.88 -4.48 14.04
C ASP A 309 -6.27 -5.11 15.39
N CYS A 310 -6.72 -6.35 15.34
CA CYS A 310 -7.18 -7.10 16.50
C CYS A 310 -6.76 -8.55 16.33
N VAL A 311 -5.75 -8.96 17.08
CA VAL A 311 -5.17 -10.31 17.02
C VAL A 311 -5.12 -10.87 18.42
N LEU A 312 -5.79 -12.00 18.61
CA LEU A 312 -5.83 -12.76 19.84
C LEU A 312 -5.50 -14.22 19.52
N GLU A 313 -4.52 -14.79 20.22
CA GLU A 313 -4.28 -16.23 20.16
C GLU A 313 -5.48 -16.95 20.77
N ARG A 314 -5.94 -18.03 20.11
CA ARG A 314 -7.16 -18.70 20.56
C ARG A 314 -6.91 -19.50 21.83
N THR A 315 -7.72 -19.25 22.85
CA THR A 315 -7.62 -19.91 24.15
C THR A 315 -8.89 -20.67 24.52
N GLY A 316 -10.02 -20.41 23.84
CA GLY A 316 -11.32 -21.00 24.11
C GLY A 316 -11.81 -21.98 23.04
N ASN A 317 -12.78 -22.83 23.42
CA ASN A 317 -13.42 -23.80 22.52
C ASN A 317 -14.24 -23.12 21.42
N VAL A 318 -14.85 -21.98 21.75
CA VAL A 318 -15.67 -21.17 20.85
C VAL A 318 -15.14 -19.75 20.84
N ARG A 319 -15.00 -19.17 19.69
CA ARG A 319 -14.67 -17.76 19.52
C ARG A 319 -15.85 -16.97 19.00
N LEU A 320 -16.15 -15.89 19.68
CA LEU A 320 -17.14 -14.90 19.25
C LEU A 320 -16.41 -13.64 18.77
N THR A 321 -16.80 -13.13 17.61
CA THR A 321 -16.35 -11.81 17.16
C THR A 321 -17.53 -10.88 17.01
N VAL A 322 -17.38 -9.65 17.53
CA VAL A 322 -18.44 -8.63 17.50
C VAL A 322 -17.86 -7.33 16.97
N SER A 323 -18.40 -6.84 15.85
CA SER A 323 -18.18 -5.48 15.38
C SER A 323 -19.32 -4.57 15.83
N ASN A 324 -18.99 -3.40 16.35
CA ASN A 324 -19.96 -2.45 16.86
C ASN A 324 -19.48 -0.99 16.70
N PHE A 325 -20.40 -0.04 16.80
CA PHE A 325 -20.02 1.35 16.97
C PHE A 325 -19.26 1.55 18.29
N ASN A 326 -18.21 2.38 18.26
CA ASN A 326 -17.39 2.67 19.44
C ASN A 326 -18.12 3.66 20.36
N ILE A 327 -19.15 3.21 21.06
CA ILE A 327 -19.96 3.96 22.00
C ILE A 327 -19.85 3.35 23.41
N PRO A 328 -20.16 4.12 24.48
CA PRO A 328 -20.07 3.63 25.86
C PRO A 328 -20.91 2.37 26.12
N ASN A 329 -20.42 1.53 27.05
CA ASN A 329 -21.09 0.34 27.57
C ASN A 329 -21.31 -0.83 26.58
N MET A 330 -20.66 -0.85 25.40
CA MET A 330 -20.83 -1.98 24.46
C MET A 330 -20.28 -3.28 25.03
N VAL A 331 -19.05 -3.27 25.54
CA VAL A 331 -18.45 -4.47 26.16
C VAL A 331 -19.28 -4.96 27.34
N GLY A 332 -19.77 -4.04 28.20
CA GLY A 332 -20.62 -4.41 29.34
C GLY A 332 -21.93 -5.10 28.94
N GLN A 333 -22.60 -4.63 27.89
CA GLN A 333 -23.83 -5.25 27.38
C GLN A 333 -23.55 -6.64 26.78
N ILE A 334 -22.48 -6.78 25.97
CA ILE A 334 -22.11 -8.04 25.33
C ILE A 334 -21.75 -9.08 26.41
N THR A 335 -20.90 -8.71 27.39
CA THR A 335 -20.49 -9.62 28.47
C THR A 335 -21.63 -9.91 29.46
N GLY A 336 -22.60 -8.99 29.61
CA GLY A 336 -23.81 -9.21 30.38
C GLY A 336 -24.68 -10.34 29.83
N VAL A 337 -24.86 -10.41 28.50
CA VAL A 337 -25.60 -11.54 27.87
C VAL A 337 -24.86 -12.84 28.12
N LEU A 338 -23.53 -12.88 28.02
CA LEU A 338 -22.72 -14.08 28.30
C LEU A 338 -22.84 -14.54 29.76
N ALA A 339 -22.83 -13.57 30.68
CA ALA A 339 -22.99 -13.85 32.12
C ALA A 339 -24.35 -14.45 32.47
N GLU A 340 -25.45 -13.94 31.86
CA GLU A 340 -26.79 -14.50 32.04
C GLU A 340 -26.90 -15.96 31.54
N GLU A 341 -26.18 -16.30 30.46
CA GLU A 341 -26.08 -17.68 29.95
C GLU A 341 -25.08 -18.54 30.77
N LYS A 342 -24.44 -17.97 31.80
CA LYS A 342 -23.42 -18.61 32.64
C LYS A 342 -22.19 -19.12 31.84
N ILE A 343 -21.87 -18.43 30.75
CA ILE A 343 -20.70 -18.73 29.91
C ILE A 343 -19.52 -17.96 30.43
N ASN A 344 -18.42 -18.64 30.70
CA ASN A 344 -17.17 -18.03 31.12
C ASN A 344 -16.37 -17.56 29.92
N ILE A 345 -15.71 -16.40 30.07
CA ILE A 345 -14.83 -15.79 29.08
C ILE A 345 -13.40 -16.21 29.41
N SER A 346 -12.75 -16.95 28.52
CA SER A 346 -11.35 -17.37 28.65
C SER A 346 -10.39 -16.22 28.32
N ASP A 347 -10.75 -15.44 27.28
CA ASP A 347 -9.98 -14.23 26.90
C ASP A 347 -10.89 -13.24 26.18
N LEU A 348 -10.55 -11.93 26.25
CA LEU A 348 -11.28 -10.86 25.59
C LEU A 348 -10.34 -9.76 25.14
N LEU A 349 -10.40 -9.41 23.87
CA LEU A 349 -9.69 -8.28 23.28
C LEU A 349 -10.67 -7.33 22.62
N ASN A 350 -10.71 -6.07 23.06
CA ASN A 350 -11.42 -4.97 22.40
C ASN A 350 -10.42 -4.00 21.79
N ARG A 351 -10.62 -3.67 20.53
CA ARG A 351 -9.85 -2.65 19.81
C ARG A 351 -10.80 -1.73 19.05
N HIS A 352 -10.40 -0.48 18.86
CA HIS A 352 -11.16 0.46 18.06
C HIS A 352 -10.29 1.21 17.06
N LYS A 353 -10.92 1.64 15.99
CA LYS A 353 -10.38 2.53 14.97
C LYS A 353 -11.49 3.48 14.57
N ASP A 354 -11.24 4.78 14.71
CA ASP A 354 -12.24 5.82 14.48
C ASP A 354 -13.54 5.53 15.26
N GLY A 355 -14.69 5.50 14.59
CA GLY A 355 -15.98 5.24 15.21
C GLY A 355 -16.38 3.77 15.35
N ILE A 356 -15.50 2.81 15.02
CA ILE A 356 -15.78 1.37 15.00
C ILE A 356 -14.92 0.62 16.02
N ALA A 357 -15.53 -0.27 16.77
CA ALA A 357 -14.86 -1.23 17.64
C ALA A 357 -15.01 -2.65 17.11
N TYR A 358 -14.03 -3.49 17.41
CA TYR A 358 -14.03 -4.91 17.12
C TYR A 358 -13.59 -5.68 18.34
N ASN A 359 -14.38 -6.70 18.70
CA ASN A 359 -14.12 -7.55 19.86
C ASN A 359 -13.84 -8.96 19.39
N ILE A 360 -12.83 -9.59 19.97
CA ILE A 360 -12.61 -11.04 19.92
C ILE A 360 -12.79 -11.53 21.36
N ILE A 361 -13.67 -12.53 21.54
CA ILE A 361 -14.03 -13.09 22.83
C ILE A 361 -13.93 -14.60 22.73
N ASP A 362 -13.04 -15.20 23.48
CA ASP A 362 -12.89 -16.64 23.59
C ASP A 362 -13.72 -17.17 24.77
N LEU A 363 -14.49 -18.19 24.52
CA LEU A 363 -15.45 -18.79 25.45
C LEU A 363 -15.03 -20.22 25.76
N ASP A 364 -15.22 -20.66 27.01
CA ASP A 364 -14.94 -22.03 27.44
C ASP A 364 -16.05 -23.03 27.08
N SER A 365 -17.23 -22.53 26.74
CA SER A 365 -18.40 -23.33 26.35
C SER A 365 -19.16 -22.72 25.17
N ASP A 366 -20.05 -23.50 24.57
CA ASP A 366 -20.79 -23.07 23.39
C ASP A 366 -21.88 -22.04 23.75
N LEU A 367 -22.19 -21.21 22.77
CA LEU A 367 -23.18 -20.13 22.86
C LEU A 367 -24.49 -20.53 22.19
N SER A 368 -25.61 -20.36 22.91
CA SER A 368 -26.92 -20.65 22.39
C SER A 368 -27.29 -19.72 21.19
N PRO A 369 -28.10 -20.21 20.22
CA PRO A 369 -28.61 -19.36 19.14
C PRO A 369 -29.36 -18.12 19.67
N LEU A 370 -30.04 -18.24 20.80
CA LEU A 370 -30.78 -17.16 21.44
C LEU A 370 -29.81 -16.07 21.97
N ALA A 371 -28.73 -16.48 22.59
CA ALA A 371 -27.71 -15.53 23.08
C ALA A 371 -27.03 -14.79 21.92
N LEU A 372 -26.73 -15.48 20.81
CA LEU A 372 -26.24 -14.82 19.58
C LEU A 372 -27.22 -13.76 19.06
N GLN A 373 -28.51 -14.08 19.00
CA GLN A 373 -29.55 -13.12 18.58
C GLN A 373 -29.65 -11.94 19.55
N ARG A 374 -29.56 -12.18 20.87
CA ARG A 374 -29.57 -11.10 21.87
C ARG A 374 -28.36 -10.17 21.72
N ILE A 375 -27.17 -10.71 21.49
CA ILE A 375 -25.99 -9.88 21.25
C ILE A 375 -26.15 -9.09 19.94
N GLN A 376 -26.64 -9.72 18.88
CA GLN A 376 -26.88 -9.04 17.60
C GLN A 376 -27.93 -7.91 17.72
N ALA A 377 -28.90 -8.05 18.65
CA ALA A 377 -29.96 -7.08 18.87
C ALA A 377 -29.54 -5.90 19.77
N ILE A 378 -28.35 -5.89 20.35
CA ILE A 378 -27.84 -4.76 21.14
C ILE A 378 -27.68 -3.57 20.20
N ASP A 379 -28.25 -2.44 20.59
CA ASP A 379 -28.11 -1.19 19.82
C ASP A 379 -26.63 -0.80 19.67
N GLY A 380 -26.21 -0.55 18.45
CA GLY A 380 -24.83 -0.27 18.11
C GLY A 380 -24.01 -1.50 17.70
N VAL A 381 -24.49 -2.73 17.83
CA VAL A 381 -23.85 -3.90 17.26
C VAL A 381 -24.13 -3.95 15.76
N ILE A 382 -23.05 -4.10 14.97
CA ILE A 382 -23.11 -4.16 13.51
C ILE A 382 -23.20 -5.63 13.05
N ARG A 383 -22.29 -6.47 13.55
CA ARG A 383 -22.23 -7.87 13.15
C ARG A 383 -21.66 -8.74 14.27
N VAL A 384 -22.25 -9.94 14.42
CA VAL A 384 -21.77 -10.99 15.32
C VAL A 384 -21.39 -12.21 14.49
N ARG A 385 -20.26 -12.85 14.84
CA ARG A 385 -19.84 -14.11 14.22
C ARG A 385 -19.40 -15.08 15.31
N LYS A 386 -19.94 -16.30 15.27
CA LYS A 386 -19.42 -17.45 16.02
C LYS A 386 -18.43 -18.19 15.12
N ILE A 387 -17.25 -18.48 15.62
CA ILE A 387 -16.21 -19.25 14.94
C ILE A 387 -15.99 -20.53 15.74
N GLU A 388 -16.38 -21.64 15.13
CA GLU A 388 -16.16 -22.99 15.63
C GLU A 388 -14.96 -23.61 14.93
N GLY A 389 -14.28 -24.52 15.56
CA GLY A 389 -13.21 -25.30 14.95
C GLY A 389 -12.21 -25.79 15.99
N GLU A 390 -11.80 -27.03 15.86
CA GLU A 390 -10.59 -27.56 16.49
C GLU A 390 -9.37 -27.07 15.71
N TYR A 391 -8.37 -26.54 16.42
CA TYR A 391 -7.04 -26.23 15.90
C TYR A 391 -6.03 -27.19 16.50
#